data_a223aa6a9a8a576c00536bb1e060fcee
#
_entry.id   a223aa6a9a8a576c00536bb1e060fcee
#
_cell.length_a   1.000
_cell.length_b   1.000
_cell.length_c   1.000
_cell.angle_alpha   90.00
_cell.angle_beta   90.00
_cell.angle_gamma   90.00
#
_symmetry.space_group_name_H-M   'P 1'
#
loop_
_entity.id
_entity.type
_entity.pdbx_description
1 polymer ?
#
loop_
_entity_poly.entity_id
_entity_poly.type
_entity_poly.pdbx_seq_one_letter_code
_entity_poly.pdbx_strand_id
1 'polypeptide(L)'
;MNRMFQLSQDRILKIDGAARGLLEDPGILLEDEEIYRAAIKAGAKPGAKPLVARMPSGMIDDCLSRAPREVRFADRRGGVQTVSPDSPSCFWTGAALFYLDKKGFRSIGQQDLADFARVIDALDQVDVIVGTSTEETPPAQRDFVGFRIMAQNTSKHLRALSFSPKGGEAMFEMATVLAGGRSLKEAPLFSMGFTAHGPLRWTSLALGVYRLTAGHGIPVTINGEPMAGASAPVTLAGAAAVGTAEILAGIAVNQLLEPGRPCLFNLGFAHVMDMRQGFAVTGGPENVLLAVAGAQLARHYGLPSVSWMCTDSLNCDAQNALEK
;
A
#
# COMPACT_ATOMS: atom_id res chain seq x y z
N MET A 1 -23.48 -10.16 0.68
CA MET A 1 -22.43 -10.08 1.71
C MET A 1 -22.78 -8.94 2.67
N ASN A 2 -22.93 -9.20 3.97
CA ASN A 2 -23.20 -8.14 4.93
C ASN A 2 -21.94 -7.28 5.09
N ARG A 3 -22.07 -5.97 4.80
CA ARG A 3 -20.97 -5.01 4.96
C ARG A 3 -20.98 -4.48 6.39
N MET A 4 -19.80 -4.40 7.00
CA MET A 4 -19.65 -3.74 8.30
C MET A 4 -19.61 -2.23 8.08
N PHE A 5 -20.46 -1.49 8.77
CA PHE A 5 -20.47 -0.03 8.78
C PHE A 5 -20.25 0.46 10.20
N GLN A 6 -19.20 1.20 10.40
CA GLN A 6 -18.80 1.76 11.70
C GLN A 6 -19.02 3.27 11.75
N LEU A 7 -18.76 3.95 10.63
CA LEU A 7 -18.87 5.39 10.54
C LEU A 7 -20.17 5.80 9.86
N SER A 8 -20.88 6.77 10.45
CA SER A 8 -21.95 7.48 9.75
C SER A 8 -21.38 8.40 8.67
N GLN A 9 -22.21 8.80 7.72
CA GLN A 9 -21.80 9.75 6.67
C GLN A 9 -21.24 11.05 7.25
N ASP A 10 -21.84 11.60 8.31
CA ASP A 10 -21.31 12.80 9.00
C ASP A 10 -19.89 12.59 9.56
N ARG A 11 -19.61 11.41 10.13
CA ARG A 11 -18.27 11.07 10.64
C ARG A 11 -17.25 10.92 9.50
N ILE A 12 -17.64 10.32 8.37
CA ILE A 12 -16.79 10.22 7.17
C ILE A 12 -16.43 11.63 6.68
N LEU A 13 -17.42 12.53 6.55
CA LEU A 13 -17.20 13.91 6.12
C LEU A 13 -16.31 14.70 7.09
N LYS A 14 -16.42 14.45 8.40
CA LYS A 14 -15.53 15.07 9.38
C LYS A 14 -14.08 14.59 9.26
N ILE A 15 -13.86 13.31 9.01
CA ILE A 15 -12.50 12.77 8.80
C ILE A 15 -11.94 13.29 7.47
N ASP A 16 -12.72 13.29 6.38
CA ASP A 16 -12.32 13.87 5.09
C ASP A 16 -11.95 15.34 5.22
N GLY A 17 -12.82 16.14 5.85
CA GLY A 17 -12.57 17.57 6.06
C GLY A 17 -11.30 17.83 6.89
N ALA A 18 -11.06 17.03 7.94
CA ALA A 18 -9.83 17.13 8.72
C ALA A 18 -8.58 16.73 7.89
N ALA A 19 -8.66 15.67 7.10
CA ALA A 19 -7.58 15.24 6.22
C ALA A 19 -7.22 16.30 5.17
N ARG A 20 -8.23 16.90 4.53
CA ARG A 20 -8.04 18.01 3.58
C ARG A 20 -7.47 19.25 4.26
N GLY A 21 -7.95 19.58 5.47
CA GLY A 21 -7.39 20.67 6.28
C GLY A 21 -5.90 20.46 6.57
N LEU A 22 -5.46 19.26 6.89
CA LEU A 22 -4.04 18.94 7.07
C LEU A 22 -3.22 19.10 5.79
N LEU A 23 -3.78 18.81 4.63
CA LEU A 23 -3.12 19.03 3.34
C LEU A 23 -3.09 20.52 2.94
N GLU A 24 -4.08 21.30 3.33
CA GLU A 24 -4.11 22.75 3.11
C GLU A 24 -3.17 23.48 4.07
N ASP A 25 -3.09 23.05 5.32
CA ASP A 25 -2.21 23.60 6.35
C ASP A 25 -1.97 22.58 7.48
N PRO A 26 -0.74 22.12 7.75
CA PRO A 26 0.58 22.60 7.28
C PRO A 26 0.99 22.16 5.88
N GLY A 27 0.28 21.24 5.25
CA GLY A 27 0.68 20.59 4.00
C GLY A 27 1.48 19.29 4.23
N ILE A 28 2.08 18.76 3.17
CA ILE A 28 2.80 17.50 3.18
C ILE A 28 4.21 17.64 2.61
N LEU A 29 5.19 17.00 3.22
CA LEU A 29 6.57 16.97 2.75
C LEU A 29 6.70 15.95 1.62
N LEU A 30 7.18 16.40 0.46
CA LEU A 30 7.49 15.60 -0.72
C LEU A 30 9.02 15.62 -0.94
N GLU A 31 9.73 14.58 -0.53
CA GLU A 31 11.21 14.52 -0.63
C GLU A 31 11.71 14.19 -2.05
N ASP A 32 11.06 14.75 -3.06
CA ASP A 32 11.50 14.72 -4.47
C ASP A 32 11.16 16.07 -5.10
N GLU A 33 12.18 16.76 -5.59
CA GLU A 33 12.05 18.13 -6.10
C GLU A 33 11.20 18.20 -7.39
N GLU A 34 11.29 17.18 -8.25
CA GLU A 34 10.53 17.15 -9.50
C GLU A 34 9.04 16.95 -9.21
N ILE A 35 8.70 16.01 -8.29
CA ILE A 35 7.33 15.77 -7.85
C ILE A 35 6.78 17.00 -7.12
N TYR A 36 7.57 17.63 -6.25
CA TYR A 36 7.18 18.88 -5.60
C TYR A 36 6.85 19.97 -6.61
N ARG A 37 7.75 20.19 -7.60
CA ARG A 37 7.50 21.17 -8.68
C ARG A 37 6.27 20.82 -9.50
N ALA A 38 6.03 19.54 -9.79
CA ALA A 38 4.82 19.10 -10.47
C ALA A 38 3.55 19.42 -9.66
N ALA A 39 3.59 19.18 -8.34
CA ALA A 39 2.48 19.54 -7.44
C ALA A 39 2.22 21.05 -7.43
N ILE A 40 3.28 21.88 -7.33
CA ILE A 40 3.14 23.34 -7.38
C ILE A 40 2.55 23.81 -8.73
N LYS A 41 3.02 23.23 -9.84
CA LYS A 41 2.48 23.54 -11.18
C LYS A 41 1.01 23.15 -11.32
N ALA A 42 0.58 22.11 -10.61
CA ALA A 42 -0.81 21.63 -10.60
C ALA A 42 -1.72 22.40 -9.63
N GLY A 43 -1.22 23.41 -8.92
CA GLY A 43 -2.01 24.27 -8.05
C GLY A 43 -1.75 24.14 -6.55
N ALA A 44 -0.81 23.28 -6.12
CA ALA A 44 -0.35 23.30 -4.74
C ALA A 44 0.40 24.61 -4.43
N LYS A 45 0.39 25.01 -3.17
CA LYS A 45 1.10 26.21 -2.69
C LYS A 45 2.34 25.80 -1.89
N PRO A 46 3.42 26.57 -1.93
CA PRO A 46 4.56 26.33 -1.05
C PRO A 46 4.14 26.37 0.43
N GLY A 47 4.65 25.41 1.20
CA GLY A 47 4.50 25.42 2.66
C GLY A 47 5.59 26.25 3.34
N ALA A 48 5.61 26.21 4.69
CA ALA A 48 6.57 26.96 5.49
C ALA A 48 8.01 26.41 5.43
N LYS A 49 8.19 25.16 5.01
CA LYS A 49 9.51 24.50 4.87
C LYS A 49 9.74 24.08 3.42
N PRO A 50 11.02 23.95 2.99
CA PRO A 50 11.33 23.43 1.67
C PRO A 50 10.64 22.08 1.38
N LEU A 51 10.22 21.87 0.14
CA LEU A 51 9.54 20.67 -0.35
C LEU A 51 8.20 20.33 0.35
N VAL A 52 7.69 21.21 1.20
CA VAL A 52 6.33 21.08 1.75
C VAL A 52 5.35 21.67 0.75
N ALA A 53 4.42 20.84 0.27
CA ALA A 53 3.34 21.24 -0.63
C ALA A 53 2.03 21.33 0.15
N ARG A 54 1.36 22.49 0.08
CA ARG A 54 0.01 22.71 0.59
C ARG A 54 -0.96 22.45 -0.56
N MET A 55 -1.74 21.38 -0.45
CA MET A 55 -2.62 20.91 -1.52
C MET A 55 -4.06 21.36 -1.27
N PRO A 56 -4.62 22.27 -2.08
CA PRO A 56 -6.02 22.70 -1.96
C PRO A 56 -6.99 21.55 -2.24
N SER A 57 -8.16 21.56 -1.60
CA SER A 57 -9.20 20.55 -1.78
C SER A 57 -9.60 20.35 -3.23
N GLY A 58 -9.71 21.41 -4.03
CA GLY A 58 -10.03 21.31 -5.47
C GLY A 58 -8.98 20.53 -6.28
N MET A 59 -7.69 20.67 -5.95
CA MET A 59 -6.62 19.86 -6.57
C MET A 59 -6.77 18.37 -6.22
N ILE A 60 -7.12 18.05 -4.97
CA ILE A 60 -7.36 16.67 -4.53
C ILE A 60 -8.56 16.09 -5.28
N ASP A 61 -9.66 16.85 -5.43
CA ASP A 61 -10.85 16.40 -6.16
C ASP A 61 -10.56 16.14 -7.63
N ASP A 62 -9.77 16.99 -8.28
CA ASP A 62 -9.32 16.79 -9.67
C ASP A 62 -8.50 15.50 -9.81
N CYS A 63 -7.61 15.22 -8.86
CA CYS A 63 -6.82 13.99 -8.88
C CYS A 63 -7.69 12.76 -8.60
N LEU A 64 -8.61 12.82 -7.63
CA LEU A 64 -9.53 11.73 -7.33
C LEU A 64 -10.43 11.41 -8.53
N SER A 65 -10.90 12.43 -9.26
CA SER A 65 -11.76 12.24 -10.46
C SER A 65 -11.07 11.47 -11.59
N ARG A 66 -9.74 11.49 -11.65
CA ARG A 66 -8.93 10.79 -12.65
C ARG A 66 -8.62 9.34 -12.24
N ALA A 67 -8.66 9.03 -10.94
CA ALA A 67 -8.34 7.72 -10.44
C ALA A 67 -9.42 6.69 -10.85
N PRO A 68 -9.03 5.57 -11.48
CA PRO A 68 -9.99 4.55 -11.87
C PRO A 68 -10.69 3.90 -10.65
N ARG A 69 -11.99 3.63 -10.81
CA ARG A 69 -12.77 2.91 -9.79
C ARG A 69 -12.43 1.42 -9.70
N GLU A 70 -11.72 0.91 -10.69
CA GLU A 70 -11.36 -0.50 -10.80
C GLU A 70 -9.86 -0.67 -10.94
N VAL A 71 -9.33 -1.69 -10.28
CA VAL A 71 -7.94 -2.12 -10.39
C VAL A 71 -7.93 -3.57 -10.84
N ARG A 72 -7.11 -3.88 -11.85
CA ARG A 72 -6.98 -5.21 -12.42
C ARG A 72 -5.65 -5.83 -12.01
N PHE A 73 -5.70 -7.07 -11.58
CA PHE A 73 -4.54 -7.92 -11.29
C PHE A 73 -4.56 -9.10 -12.24
N ALA A 74 -3.67 -9.10 -13.22
CA ALA A 74 -3.53 -10.20 -14.16
C ALA A 74 -2.59 -11.27 -13.60
N ASP A 75 -2.84 -12.51 -13.95
CA ASP A 75 -1.94 -13.63 -13.73
C ASP A 75 -1.30 -14.11 -15.04
N ARG A 76 -0.37 -15.04 -14.97
CA ARG A 76 0.30 -15.59 -16.16
C ARG A 76 -0.47 -16.73 -16.83
N ARG A 77 -1.59 -17.18 -16.26
CA ARG A 77 -2.51 -18.15 -16.85
C ARG A 77 -3.59 -17.49 -17.72
N GLY A 78 -3.60 -16.15 -17.77
CA GLY A 78 -4.59 -15.36 -18.50
C GLY A 78 -5.81 -14.97 -17.67
N GLY A 79 -5.82 -15.28 -16.38
CA GLY A 79 -6.81 -14.79 -15.42
C GLY A 79 -6.63 -13.31 -15.10
N VAL A 80 -7.72 -12.65 -14.76
CA VAL A 80 -7.73 -11.25 -14.31
C VAL A 80 -8.69 -11.10 -13.15
N GLN A 81 -8.15 -10.79 -11.98
CA GLN A 81 -8.95 -10.38 -10.82
C GLN A 81 -9.19 -8.87 -10.89
N THR A 82 -10.44 -8.45 -10.86
CA THR A 82 -10.81 -7.04 -10.82
C THR A 82 -11.31 -6.67 -9.43
N VAL A 83 -10.73 -5.62 -8.84
CA VAL A 83 -11.10 -5.10 -7.54
C VAL A 83 -11.70 -3.71 -7.69
N SER A 84 -12.86 -3.51 -7.10
CA SER A 84 -13.62 -2.25 -7.08
C SER A 84 -14.22 -2.03 -5.69
N PRO A 85 -14.82 -0.87 -5.40
CA PRO A 85 -15.52 -0.64 -4.13
C PRO A 85 -16.63 -1.67 -3.82
N ASP A 86 -17.15 -2.33 -4.85
CA ASP A 86 -18.30 -3.23 -4.78
C ASP A 86 -17.98 -4.70 -5.09
N SER A 87 -16.74 -5.01 -5.51
CA SER A 87 -16.33 -6.39 -5.81
C SER A 87 -16.24 -7.25 -4.54
N PRO A 88 -16.27 -8.59 -4.69
CA PRO A 88 -15.85 -9.51 -3.63
C PRO A 88 -14.42 -9.25 -3.18
N SER A 89 -14.09 -9.74 -1.98
CA SER A 89 -12.73 -9.62 -1.44
C SER A 89 -11.76 -10.45 -2.27
N CYS A 90 -10.59 -9.86 -2.51
CA CYS A 90 -9.42 -10.48 -3.12
C CYS A 90 -8.39 -10.73 -2.02
N PHE A 91 -7.87 -11.95 -1.92
CA PHE A 91 -6.97 -12.32 -0.83
C PHE A 91 -5.51 -12.30 -1.28
N TRP A 92 -4.68 -11.66 -0.45
CA TRP A 92 -3.24 -11.52 -0.68
C TRP A 92 -2.47 -12.17 0.45
N THR A 93 -1.26 -12.62 0.17
CA THR A 93 -0.35 -13.04 1.25
C THR A 93 0.20 -11.82 1.99
N GLY A 94 0.71 -12.04 3.21
CA GLY A 94 1.60 -11.09 3.86
C GLY A 94 3.04 -11.24 3.36
N ALA A 95 3.89 -10.24 3.62
CA ALA A 95 5.33 -10.40 3.54
C ALA A 95 5.81 -11.15 4.78
N ALA A 96 6.71 -12.14 4.60
CA ALA A 96 7.26 -12.90 5.69
C ALA A 96 8.78 -12.65 5.78
N LEU A 97 9.29 -12.46 7.00
CA LEU A 97 10.72 -12.25 7.26
C LEU A 97 11.34 -13.45 8.00
N PHE A 98 10.54 -14.12 8.81
CA PHE A 98 10.97 -15.23 9.65
C PHE A 98 10.08 -16.44 9.47
N TYR A 99 10.68 -17.59 9.63
CA TYR A 99 10.01 -18.87 9.72
C TYR A 99 10.03 -19.32 11.20
N LEU A 100 8.88 -19.68 11.73
CA LEU A 100 8.78 -20.29 13.07
C LEU A 100 8.62 -21.79 12.92
N ASP A 101 9.55 -22.55 13.46
CA ASP A 101 9.48 -23.99 13.56
C ASP A 101 9.62 -24.46 15.01
N LYS A 102 9.68 -25.78 15.23
CA LYS A 102 9.86 -26.36 16.57
C LYS A 102 11.18 -25.99 17.26
N LYS A 103 12.16 -25.45 16.52
CA LYS A 103 13.47 -25.03 17.02
C LYS A 103 13.53 -23.53 17.32
N GLY A 104 12.49 -22.77 16.95
CA GLY A 104 12.40 -21.34 17.14
C GLY A 104 12.35 -20.56 15.81
N PHE A 105 12.67 -19.28 15.88
CA PHE A 105 12.69 -18.41 14.70
C PHE A 105 13.99 -18.59 13.90
N ARG A 106 13.83 -18.64 12.58
CA ARG A 106 14.92 -18.46 11.62
C ARG A 106 14.49 -17.55 10.49
N SER A 107 15.43 -16.88 9.87
CA SER A 107 15.19 -16.07 8.68
C SER A 107 14.73 -16.93 7.51
N ILE A 108 13.91 -16.36 6.65
CA ILE A 108 13.47 -17.00 5.41
C ILE A 108 14.61 -16.98 4.40
N GLY A 109 14.96 -18.15 3.88
CA GLY A 109 15.90 -18.34 2.77
C GLY A 109 15.22 -18.34 1.40
N GLN A 110 16.03 -18.36 0.34
CA GLN A 110 15.52 -18.37 -1.04
C GLN A 110 14.69 -19.61 -1.35
N GLN A 111 15.07 -20.78 -0.79
CA GLN A 111 14.31 -22.01 -0.96
C GLN A 111 12.94 -21.94 -0.27
N ASP A 112 12.89 -21.38 0.94
CA ASP A 112 11.61 -21.19 1.65
C ASP A 112 10.66 -20.28 0.85
N LEU A 113 11.18 -19.21 0.26
CA LEU A 113 10.40 -18.32 -0.58
C LEU A 113 9.87 -19.03 -1.84
N ALA A 114 10.69 -19.87 -2.46
CA ALA A 114 10.29 -20.67 -3.62
C ALA A 114 9.18 -21.70 -3.25
N ASP A 115 9.33 -22.38 -2.11
CA ASP A 115 8.34 -23.35 -1.62
C ASP A 115 7.04 -22.66 -1.22
N PHE A 116 7.12 -21.51 -0.55
CA PHE A 116 5.98 -20.65 -0.24
C PHE A 116 5.23 -20.21 -1.51
N ALA A 117 5.96 -19.75 -2.53
CA ALA A 117 5.36 -19.34 -3.80
C ALA A 117 4.61 -20.50 -4.48
N ARG A 118 5.13 -21.74 -4.43
CA ARG A 118 4.47 -22.93 -4.98
C ARG A 118 3.20 -23.30 -4.20
N VAL A 119 3.25 -23.21 -2.87
CA VAL A 119 2.05 -23.45 -2.03
C VAL A 119 0.98 -22.43 -2.37
N ILE A 120 1.34 -21.15 -2.46
CA ILE A 120 0.39 -20.10 -2.81
C ILE A 120 -0.15 -20.28 -4.23
N ASP A 121 0.66 -20.73 -5.18
CA ASP A 121 0.21 -21.01 -6.56
C ASP A 121 -0.90 -22.09 -6.60
N ALA A 122 -0.85 -23.05 -5.68
CA ALA A 122 -1.82 -24.15 -5.56
C ALA A 122 -3.10 -23.78 -4.81
N LEU A 123 -3.17 -22.62 -4.14
CA LEU A 123 -4.33 -22.19 -3.35
C LEU A 123 -5.25 -21.29 -4.18
N ASP A 124 -6.40 -21.79 -4.60
CA ASP A 124 -7.36 -21.03 -5.41
C ASP A 124 -7.91 -19.78 -4.71
N GLN A 125 -7.90 -19.75 -3.38
CA GLN A 125 -8.44 -18.64 -2.57
C GLN A 125 -7.46 -17.45 -2.45
N VAL A 126 -6.21 -17.60 -2.88
CA VAL A 126 -5.22 -16.53 -2.82
C VAL A 126 -4.93 -16.01 -4.21
N ASP A 127 -5.16 -14.74 -4.46
CA ASP A 127 -5.05 -14.12 -5.78
C ASP A 127 -3.67 -13.49 -6.04
N VAL A 128 -3.05 -12.96 -4.97
CA VAL A 128 -1.83 -12.15 -5.07
C VAL A 128 -0.79 -12.62 -4.08
N ILE A 129 0.45 -12.80 -4.55
CA ILE A 129 1.59 -13.05 -3.68
C ILE A 129 2.35 -11.75 -3.40
N VAL A 130 2.56 -11.44 -2.13
CA VAL A 130 3.33 -10.27 -1.70
C VAL A 130 4.80 -10.63 -1.59
N GLY A 131 5.66 -9.73 -2.07
CA GLY A 131 7.10 -9.88 -2.02
C GLY A 131 7.65 -10.02 -0.60
N THR A 132 8.76 -10.73 -0.48
CA THR A 132 9.53 -10.81 0.75
C THR A 132 11.02 -10.74 0.44
N SER A 133 11.83 -10.39 1.43
CA SER A 133 13.29 -10.41 1.32
C SER A 133 13.85 -11.64 2.01
N THR A 134 14.97 -12.15 1.49
CA THR A 134 15.70 -13.28 2.09
C THR A 134 17.00 -12.78 2.69
N GLU A 135 17.33 -13.20 3.92
CA GLU A 135 18.49 -12.69 4.64
C GLU A 135 19.81 -13.02 3.96
N GLU A 136 19.92 -14.22 3.39
CA GLU A 136 21.10 -14.69 2.65
C GLU A 136 21.37 -13.89 1.36
N THR A 137 20.41 -13.09 0.90
CA THR A 137 20.58 -12.22 -0.26
C THR A 137 21.19 -10.89 0.17
N PRO A 138 22.25 -10.42 -0.50
CA PRO A 138 22.83 -9.11 -0.20
C PRO A 138 21.78 -8.00 -0.22
N PRO A 139 21.80 -7.04 0.72
CA PRO A 139 20.75 -6.01 0.85
C PRO A 139 20.42 -5.27 -0.45
N ALA A 140 21.41 -4.97 -1.28
CA ALA A 140 21.22 -4.29 -2.55
C ALA A 140 20.54 -5.13 -3.64
N GLN A 141 20.25 -6.41 -3.37
CA GLN A 141 19.66 -7.35 -4.33
C GLN A 141 18.35 -7.98 -3.82
N ARG A 142 17.98 -7.72 -2.58
CA ARG A 142 16.86 -8.42 -1.89
C ARG A 142 15.53 -8.27 -2.60
N ASP A 143 15.23 -7.09 -3.12
CA ASP A 143 13.98 -6.80 -3.81
C ASP A 143 13.86 -7.58 -5.12
N PHE A 144 14.81 -7.45 -6.05
CA PHE A 144 14.71 -8.10 -7.36
C PHE A 144 15.00 -9.62 -7.32
N VAL A 145 15.84 -10.10 -6.39
CA VAL A 145 16.05 -11.55 -6.21
C VAL A 145 14.77 -12.20 -5.66
N GLY A 146 14.12 -11.59 -4.65
CA GLY A 146 12.84 -12.07 -4.14
C GLY A 146 11.76 -12.07 -5.22
N PHE A 147 11.67 -11.00 -6.01
CA PHE A 147 10.75 -10.91 -7.15
C PHE A 147 10.99 -12.03 -8.17
N ARG A 148 12.25 -12.27 -8.54
CA ARG A 148 12.61 -13.35 -9.48
C ARG A 148 12.18 -14.72 -8.96
N ILE A 149 12.46 -15.03 -7.68
CA ILE A 149 12.11 -16.32 -7.09
C ILE A 149 10.60 -16.53 -7.13
N MET A 150 9.82 -15.54 -6.75
CA MET A 150 8.36 -15.62 -6.84
C MET A 150 7.91 -15.80 -8.29
N ALA A 151 8.41 -15.00 -9.22
CA ALA A 151 8.08 -15.09 -10.63
C ALA A 151 8.37 -16.46 -11.26
N GLN A 152 9.39 -17.16 -10.78
CA GLN A 152 9.74 -18.50 -11.26
C GLN A 152 8.85 -19.60 -10.65
N ASN A 153 8.20 -19.38 -9.51
CA ASN A 153 7.53 -20.40 -8.73
C ASN A 153 6.01 -20.22 -8.58
N THR A 154 5.44 -19.11 -9.06
CA THR A 154 3.98 -18.91 -9.13
C THR A 154 3.58 -18.24 -10.43
N SER A 155 2.38 -18.54 -10.90
CA SER A 155 1.76 -17.86 -12.04
C SER A 155 0.87 -16.69 -11.62
N LYS A 156 0.63 -16.52 -10.33
CA LYS A 156 -0.26 -15.49 -9.77
C LYS A 156 0.30 -14.09 -9.89
N HIS A 157 -0.54 -13.09 -9.66
CA HIS A 157 -0.13 -11.69 -9.62
C HIS A 157 0.91 -11.44 -8.53
N LEU A 158 1.95 -10.67 -8.89
CA LEU A 158 3.07 -10.38 -8.01
C LEU A 158 2.94 -8.97 -7.42
N ARG A 159 2.83 -8.85 -6.10
CA ARG A 159 2.89 -7.59 -5.39
C ARG A 159 4.32 -7.33 -4.96
N ALA A 160 5.05 -6.54 -5.75
CA ALA A 160 6.46 -6.27 -5.51
C ALA A 160 6.69 -5.34 -4.30
N LEU A 161 7.78 -5.58 -3.58
CA LEU A 161 8.34 -4.67 -2.57
C LEU A 161 9.68 -4.15 -3.09
N SER A 162 9.84 -2.84 -3.15
CA SER A 162 11.09 -2.20 -3.58
C SER A 162 11.77 -1.54 -2.40
N PHE A 163 13.04 -1.83 -2.23
CA PHE A 163 13.91 -1.26 -1.20
C PHE A 163 14.96 -0.31 -1.78
N SER A 164 15.01 -0.20 -3.11
CA SER A 164 15.93 0.70 -3.80
C SER A 164 15.40 1.08 -5.19
N PRO A 165 15.77 2.26 -5.74
CA PRO A 165 15.43 2.61 -7.12
C PRO A 165 15.94 1.58 -8.14
N LYS A 166 17.19 1.11 -8.00
CA LYS A 166 17.79 0.09 -8.88
C LYS A 166 17.05 -1.24 -8.81
N GLY A 167 16.59 -1.64 -7.62
CA GLY A 167 15.75 -2.82 -7.47
C GLY A 167 14.41 -2.66 -8.16
N GLY A 168 13.81 -1.47 -8.08
CA GLY A 168 12.59 -1.13 -8.80
C GLY A 168 12.76 -1.24 -10.33
N GLU A 169 13.89 -0.74 -10.88
CA GLU A 169 14.24 -0.86 -12.30
C GLU A 169 14.34 -2.34 -12.72
N ALA A 170 15.11 -3.13 -11.99
CA ALA A 170 15.29 -4.55 -12.28
C ALA A 170 13.99 -5.34 -12.23
N MET A 171 13.12 -5.05 -11.25
CA MET A 171 11.79 -5.68 -11.16
C MET A 171 10.90 -5.27 -12.34
N PHE A 172 10.95 -4.02 -12.76
CA PHE A 172 10.22 -3.52 -13.92
C PHE A 172 10.67 -4.23 -15.21
N GLU A 173 11.97 -4.36 -15.44
CA GLU A 173 12.52 -5.10 -16.58
C GLU A 173 12.08 -6.56 -16.58
N MET A 174 12.16 -7.25 -15.44
CA MET A 174 11.68 -8.63 -15.30
C MET A 174 10.17 -8.75 -15.56
N ALA A 175 9.37 -7.81 -15.07
CA ALA A 175 7.93 -7.80 -15.33
C ALA A 175 7.60 -7.60 -16.81
N THR A 176 8.39 -6.79 -17.52
CA THR A 176 8.27 -6.59 -18.97
C THR A 176 8.56 -7.88 -19.74
N VAL A 177 9.58 -8.61 -19.32
CA VAL A 177 9.88 -9.96 -19.89
C VAL A 177 8.73 -10.93 -19.62
N LEU A 178 8.19 -10.95 -18.39
CA LEU A 178 7.05 -11.81 -18.03
C LEU A 178 5.78 -11.48 -18.83
N ALA A 179 5.60 -10.23 -19.23
CA ALA A 179 4.46 -9.80 -20.04
C ALA A 179 4.49 -10.34 -21.48
N GLY A 180 5.64 -10.89 -21.93
CA GLY A 180 5.74 -11.59 -23.22
C GLY A 180 5.44 -10.72 -24.43
N GLY A 181 5.91 -9.46 -24.42
CA GLY A 181 5.68 -8.49 -25.49
C GLY A 181 4.39 -7.66 -25.38
N ARG A 182 3.51 -7.96 -24.40
CA ARG A 182 2.38 -7.11 -24.05
C ARG A 182 2.84 -5.94 -23.19
N SER A 183 2.16 -4.81 -23.28
CA SER A 183 2.40 -3.72 -22.33
C SER A 183 1.95 -4.12 -20.92
N LEU A 184 2.59 -3.58 -19.89
CA LEU A 184 2.19 -3.82 -18.49
C LEU A 184 0.81 -3.22 -18.17
N LYS A 185 0.34 -2.25 -18.96
CA LYS A 185 -1.01 -1.71 -18.87
C LYS A 185 -2.05 -2.71 -19.35
N GLU A 186 -1.76 -3.48 -20.41
CA GLU A 186 -2.64 -4.55 -20.94
C GLU A 186 -2.57 -5.81 -20.07
N ALA A 187 -1.38 -6.15 -19.57
CA ALA A 187 -1.12 -7.29 -18.72
C ALA A 187 -0.49 -6.85 -17.40
N PRO A 188 -1.28 -6.32 -16.45
CA PRO A 188 -0.76 -5.87 -15.15
C PRO A 188 -0.43 -7.08 -14.27
N LEU A 189 0.69 -7.75 -14.58
CA LEU A 189 1.16 -8.97 -13.90
C LEU A 189 1.78 -8.68 -12.54
N PHE A 190 2.11 -7.42 -12.27
CA PHE A 190 2.61 -7.01 -10.96
C PHE A 190 2.04 -5.66 -10.54
N SER A 191 2.05 -5.43 -9.25
CA SER A 191 1.70 -4.17 -8.61
C SER A 191 2.76 -3.77 -7.60
N MET A 192 2.74 -2.50 -7.21
CA MET A 192 3.65 -1.97 -6.21
C MET A 192 2.88 -1.32 -5.06
N GLY A 193 3.54 -1.06 -3.97
CA GLY A 193 2.97 -0.31 -2.88
C GLY A 193 3.93 0.72 -2.36
N PHE A 194 3.35 1.83 -2.02
CA PHE A 194 4.05 2.99 -1.50
C PHE A 194 3.43 3.40 -0.18
N THR A 195 4.27 3.65 0.81
CA THR A 195 3.86 4.00 2.16
C THR A 195 4.37 5.39 2.50
N ALA A 196 3.48 6.23 2.99
CA ALA A 196 3.87 7.48 3.61
C ALA A 196 4.60 7.20 4.94
N HIS A 197 5.66 7.92 5.21
CA HIS A 197 6.35 7.84 6.51
C HIS A 197 5.87 9.00 7.37
N GLY A 198 4.84 8.74 8.15
CA GLY A 198 4.13 9.72 8.97
C GLY A 198 5.02 10.46 10.00
N PRO A 199 4.58 11.63 10.45
CA PRO A 199 3.40 12.30 9.97
C PRO A 199 3.63 13.15 8.72
N LEU A 200 2.68 13.08 7.76
CA LEU A 200 2.58 13.96 6.58
C LEU A 200 3.87 14.04 5.74
N ARG A 201 4.44 12.88 5.39
CA ARG A 201 5.72 12.81 4.66
C ARG A 201 5.74 11.67 3.65
N TRP A 202 6.16 11.99 2.44
CA TRP A 202 6.54 11.02 1.40
C TRP A 202 8.05 11.08 1.19
N THR A 203 8.73 9.95 1.40
CA THR A 203 10.19 9.87 1.33
C THR A 203 10.71 9.84 -0.10
N SER A 204 11.96 10.24 -0.28
CA SER A 204 12.66 10.20 -1.58
C SER A 204 12.68 8.80 -2.20
N LEU A 205 12.82 7.75 -1.38
CA LEU A 205 12.76 6.36 -1.86
C LEU A 205 11.40 6.05 -2.49
N ALA A 206 10.31 6.29 -1.77
CA ALA A 206 8.96 6.01 -2.26
C ALA A 206 8.66 6.82 -3.52
N LEU A 207 8.96 8.12 -3.51
CA LEU A 207 8.71 9.01 -4.64
C LEU A 207 9.58 8.68 -5.86
N GLY A 208 10.84 8.26 -5.65
CA GLY A 208 11.73 7.82 -6.72
C GLY A 208 11.19 6.58 -7.45
N VAL A 209 10.69 5.58 -6.72
CA VAL A 209 10.08 4.40 -7.33
C VAL A 209 8.71 4.71 -7.94
N TYR A 210 7.94 5.64 -7.37
CA TYR A 210 6.72 6.17 -8.00
C TYR A 210 7.00 6.71 -9.40
N ARG A 211 8.00 7.59 -9.50
CA ARG A 211 8.41 8.22 -10.74
C ARG A 211 8.92 7.22 -11.77
N LEU A 212 9.74 6.28 -11.33
CA LEU A 212 10.31 5.22 -12.18
C LEU A 212 9.22 4.34 -12.82
N THR A 213 8.17 4.04 -12.09
CA THR A 213 7.09 3.12 -12.52
C THR A 213 5.89 3.84 -13.15
N ALA A 214 5.94 5.16 -13.27
CA ALA A 214 4.89 5.94 -13.92
C ALA A 214 4.91 5.79 -15.45
N GLY A 215 3.75 5.93 -16.08
CA GLY A 215 3.59 5.82 -17.54
C GLY A 215 3.30 4.41 -18.06
N HIS A 216 3.24 3.41 -17.18
CA HIS A 216 3.13 2.01 -17.55
C HIS A 216 1.82 1.33 -17.11
N GLY A 217 0.91 2.04 -16.47
CA GLY A 217 -0.37 1.52 -16.00
C GLY A 217 -0.25 0.52 -14.85
N ILE A 218 0.89 0.48 -14.17
CA ILE A 218 1.15 -0.45 -13.06
C ILE A 218 0.26 -0.09 -11.87
N PRO A 219 -0.59 -1.02 -11.36
CA PRO A 219 -1.40 -0.77 -10.20
C PRO A 219 -0.56 -0.48 -8.95
N VAL A 220 -1.00 0.44 -8.13
CA VAL A 220 -0.31 0.80 -6.89
C VAL A 220 -1.23 0.77 -5.68
N THR A 221 -0.73 0.29 -4.54
CA THR A 221 -1.34 0.53 -3.24
C THR A 221 -0.73 1.77 -2.62
N ILE A 222 -1.57 2.68 -2.15
CA ILE A 222 -1.15 3.92 -1.51
C ILE A 222 -1.52 3.80 -0.04
N ASN A 223 -0.49 3.69 0.80
CA ASN A 223 -0.63 3.37 2.21
C ASN A 223 -0.40 4.61 3.06
N GLY A 224 -1.35 4.90 3.95
CA GLY A 224 -1.11 5.70 5.15
C GLY A 224 -0.82 4.74 6.31
N GLU A 225 0.19 5.05 7.10
CA GLU A 225 0.62 4.21 8.22
C GLU A 225 0.68 5.02 9.54
N PRO A 226 -0.40 5.71 9.90
CA PRO A 226 -0.43 6.46 11.15
C PRO A 226 -0.47 5.50 12.34
N MET A 227 0.40 5.73 13.32
CA MET A 227 0.37 5.02 14.58
C MET A 227 -0.25 5.92 15.64
N ALA A 228 -1.47 5.57 16.09
CA ALA A 228 -2.18 6.34 17.11
C ALA A 228 -1.40 6.38 18.41
N GLY A 229 -1.12 7.57 18.92
CA GLY A 229 -0.30 7.80 20.11
C GLY A 229 1.21 7.91 19.85
N ALA A 230 1.68 7.75 18.60
CA ALA A 230 3.08 7.95 18.22
C ALA A 230 3.21 8.91 17.03
N SER A 231 3.05 8.42 15.78
CA SER A 231 3.13 9.27 14.58
C SER A 231 1.81 9.95 14.20
N ALA A 232 0.75 9.73 15.00
CA ALA A 232 -0.56 10.36 14.85
C ALA A 232 -1.19 10.64 16.20
N PRO A 233 -2.26 11.46 16.26
CA PRO A 233 -3.03 11.67 17.48
C PRO A 233 -3.46 10.35 18.12
N VAL A 234 -3.59 10.32 19.45
CA VAL A 234 -3.99 9.12 20.21
C VAL A 234 -5.41 8.65 19.87
N THR A 235 -6.27 9.53 19.37
CA THR A 235 -7.63 9.15 18.97
C THR A 235 -7.64 8.48 17.60
N LEU A 236 -8.42 7.40 17.45
CA LEU A 236 -8.53 6.67 16.17
C LEU A 236 -9.03 7.57 15.04
N ALA A 237 -9.95 8.51 15.33
CA ALA A 237 -10.43 9.47 14.33
C ALA A 237 -9.31 10.43 13.87
N GLY A 238 -8.45 10.89 14.79
CA GLY A 238 -7.29 11.71 14.47
C GLY A 238 -6.26 10.94 13.66
N ALA A 239 -5.97 9.68 14.03
CA ALA A 239 -5.09 8.80 13.27
C ALA A 239 -5.66 8.54 11.85
N ALA A 240 -6.96 8.27 11.74
CA ALA A 240 -7.61 8.10 10.45
C ALA A 240 -7.52 9.37 9.58
N ALA A 241 -7.65 10.57 10.16
CA ALA A 241 -7.51 11.82 9.42
C ALA A 241 -6.08 12.03 8.90
N VAL A 242 -5.05 11.77 9.72
CA VAL A 242 -3.64 11.86 9.28
C VAL A 242 -3.36 10.87 8.16
N GLY A 243 -3.69 9.59 8.35
CA GLY A 243 -3.46 8.57 7.32
C GLY A 243 -4.25 8.83 6.03
N THR A 244 -5.47 9.35 6.14
CA THR A 244 -6.25 9.76 4.97
C THR A 244 -5.59 10.92 4.23
N ALA A 245 -5.06 11.94 4.93
CA ALA A 245 -4.30 13.02 4.31
C ALA A 245 -3.08 12.50 3.56
N GLU A 246 -2.32 11.60 4.16
CA GLU A 246 -1.16 10.96 3.53
C GLU A 246 -1.54 10.19 2.26
N ILE A 247 -2.64 9.42 2.30
CA ILE A 247 -3.13 8.66 1.16
C ILE A 247 -3.63 9.60 0.06
N LEU A 248 -4.41 10.64 0.38
CA LEU A 248 -4.90 11.60 -0.61
C LEU A 248 -3.75 12.32 -1.32
N ALA A 249 -2.70 12.71 -0.59
CA ALA A 249 -1.50 13.26 -1.21
C ALA A 249 -0.77 12.26 -2.10
N GLY A 250 -0.68 10.99 -1.69
CA GLY A 250 -0.13 9.92 -2.52
C GLY A 250 -0.94 9.67 -3.79
N ILE A 251 -2.28 9.75 -3.72
CA ILE A 251 -3.16 9.69 -4.89
C ILE A 251 -2.91 10.89 -5.80
N ALA A 252 -2.78 12.10 -5.24
CA ALA A 252 -2.46 13.28 -6.04
C ALA A 252 -1.13 13.11 -6.79
N VAL A 253 -0.06 12.67 -6.10
CA VAL A 253 1.22 12.36 -6.74
C VAL A 253 1.04 11.30 -7.84
N ASN A 254 0.31 10.23 -7.58
CA ASN A 254 0.04 9.17 -8.55
C ASN A 254 -0.60 9.70 -9.83
N GLN A 255 -1.64 10.52 -9.70
CA GLN A 255 -2.39 11.07 -10.83
C GLN A 255 -1.67 12.23 -11.53
N LEU A 256 -0.76 12.93 -10.85
CA LEU A 256 0.11 13.91 -11.48
C LEU A 256 1.19 13.27 -12.35
N LEU A 257 1.75 12.16 -11.90
CA LEU A 257 2.78 11.43 -12.64
C LEU A 257 2.18 10.63 -13.82
N GLU A 258 1.02 10.04 -13.63
CA GLU A 258 0.32 9.25 -14.64
C GLU A 258 -1.20 9.40 -14.46
N PRO A 259 -1.86 10.29 -15.19
CA PRO A 259 -3.31 10.42 -15.15
C PRO A 259 -4.02 9.11 -15.51
N GLY A 260 -4.93 8.65 -14.66
CA GLY A 260 -5.64 7.39 -14.84
C GLY A 260 -4.87 6.16 -14.34
N ARG A 261 -3.73 6.30 -13.67
CA ARG A 261 -3.01 5.17 -13.08
C ARG A 261 -3.85 4.51 -11.98
N PRO A 262 -4.10 3.18 -12.06
CA PRO A 262 -4.91 2.47 -11.07
C PRO A 262 -4.27 2.50 -9.69
N CYS A 263 -5.08 2.77 -8.66
CA CYS A 263 -4.59 2.78 -7.28
C CYS A 263 -5.64 2.26 -6.29
N LEU A 264 -5.15 1.74 -5.17
CA LEU A 264 -5.94 1.28 -4.04
C LEU A 264 -5.66 2.16 -2.83
N PHE A 265 -6.71 2.53 -2.13
CA PHE A 265 -6.66 3.26 -0.88
C PHE A 265 -6.37 2.28 0.28
N ASN A 266 -5.31 2.50 1.06
CA ASN A 266 -4.95 1.62 2.16
C ASN A 266 -4.70 2.38 3.46
N LEU A 267 -5.68 2.35 4.35
CA LEU A 267 -5.54 2.77 5.75
C LEU A 267 -5.36 1.56 6.70
N GLY A 268 -5.33 0.35 6.18
CA GLY A 268 -5.22 -0.88 6.96
C GLY A 268 -3.85 -1.12 7.60
N PHE A 269 -2.85 -0.28 7.31
CA PHE A 269 -1.57 -0.24 8.04
C PHE A 269 -1.62 0.67 9.27
N ALA A 270 -2.72 1.37 9.51
CA ALA A 270 -2.89 2.17 10.71
C ALA A 270 -3.01 1.27 11.96
N HIS A 271 -2.30 1.60 13.01
CA HIS A 271 -2.28 0.83 14.26
C HIS A 271 -2.10 1.72 15.48
N VAL A 272 -1.98 1.12 16.66
CA VAL A 272 -1.89 1.82 17.93
C VAL A 272 -0.56 1.54 18.60
N MET A 273 0.01 2.54 19.24
CA MET A 273 1.21 2.38 20.06
C MET A 273 0.84 1.91 21.47
N ASP A 274 1.36 0.78 21.92
CA ASP A 274 1.40 0.46 23.34
C ASP A 274 2.49 1.30 24.01
N MET A 275 2.07 2.37 24.65
CA MET A 275 2.97 3.31 25.32
C MET A 275 3.68 2.71 26.55
N ARG A 276 3.20 1.57 27.08
CA ARG A 276 3.80 0.91 28.24
C ARG A 276 4.96 0.00 27.81
N GLN A 277 4.74 -0.72 26.71
CA GLN A 277 5.69 -1.71 26.22
C GLN A 277 6.58 -1.16 25.09
N GLY A 278 6.19 -0.04 24.48
CA GLY A 278 6.96 0.62 23.43
C GLY A 278 6.91 -0.08 22.08
N PHE A 279 5.83 -0.81 21.77
CA PHE A 279 5.67 -1.49 20.47
C PHE A 279 4.31 -1.18 19.81
N ALA A 280 4.23 -1.45 18.52
CA ALA A 280 3.00 -1.32 17.75
C ALA A 280 2.09 -2.53 18.00
N VAL A 281 0.83 -2.28 18.39
CA VAL A 281 -0.22 -3.31 18.49
C VAL A 281 -0.87 -3.46 17.12
N THR A 282 -0.72 -4.60 16.49
CA THR A 282 -1.20 -4.88 15.13
C THR A 282 -2.38 -5.86 15.09
N GLY A 283 -2.58 -6.66 16.13
CA GLY A 283 -3.70 -7.59 16.30
C GLY A 283 -4.87 -7.05 17.13
N GLY A 284 -4.78 -5.81 17.61
CA GLY A 284 -5.82 -5.21 18.45
C GLY A 284 -7.10 -4.83 17.69
N PRO A 285 -8.24 -4.70 18.40
CA PRO A 285 -9.51 -4.31 17.79
C PRO A 285 -9.46 -2.92 17.15
N GLU A 286 -8.57 -2.04 17.60
CA GLU A 286 -8.36 -0.72 17.01
C GLU A 286 -7.87 -0.80 15.57
N ASN A 287 -7.05 -1.78 15.25
CA ASN A 287 -6.59 -2.02 13.88
C ASN A 287 -7.76 -2.38 12.97
N VAL A 288 -8.67 -3.26 13.42
CA VAL A 288 -9.89 -3.62 12.70
C VAL A 288 -10.78 -2.39 12.49
N LEU A 289 -10.95 -1.56 13.53
CA LEU A 289 -11.74 -0.33 13.44
C LEU A 289 -11.17 0.65 12.41
N LEU A 290 -9.84 0.83 12.38
CA LEU A 290 -9.16 1.67 11.39
C LEU A 290 -9.26 1.08 9.97
N ALA A 291 -9.15 -0.24 9.82
CA ALA A 291 -9.33 -0.93 8.54
C ALA A 291 -10.74 -0.75 7.97
N VAL A 292 -11.78 -0.92 8.80
CA VAL A 292 -13.18 -0.68 8.40
C VAL A 292 -13.42 0.79 8.05
N ALA A 293 -12.88 1.72 8.84
CA ALA A 293 -12.94 3.14 8.54
C ALA A 293 -12.27 3.45 7.19
N GLY A 294 -11.09 2.87 6.92
CA GLY A 294 -10.38 3.00 5.66
C GLY A 294 -11.20 2.49 4.46
N ALA A 295 -11.86 1.35 4.60
CA ALA A 295 -12.73 0.83 3.55
C ALA A 295 -13.96 1.73 3.29
N GLN A 296 -14.52 2.37 4.33
CA GLN A 296 -15.62 3.32 4.17
C GLN A 296 -15.16 4.63 3.53
N LEU A 297 -13.99 5.14 3.91
CA LEU A 297 -13.37 6.33 3.29
C LEU A 297 -13.03 6.07 1.82
N ALA A 298 -12.45 4.92 1.49
CA ALA A 298 -12.17 4.56 0.11
C ALA A 298 -13.45 4.57 -0.75
N ARG A 299 -14.55 4.00 -0.24
CA ARG A 299 -15.86 4.05 -0.93
C ARG A 299 -16.38 5.48 -1.09
N HIS A 300 -16.19 6.33 -0.10
CA HIS A 300 -16.53 7.74 -0.18
C HIS A 300 -15.82 8.43 -1.35
N TYR A 301 -14.55 8.09 -1.59
CA TYR A 301 -13.77 8.56 -2.73
C TYR A 301 -14.02 7.77 -4.04
N GLY A 302 -14.86 6.75 -4.00
CA GLY A 302 -15.11 5.90 -5.16
C GLY A 302 -13.95 4.98 -5.55
N LEU A 303 -13.04 4.68 -4.62
CA LEU A 303 -11.83 3.89 -4.85
C LEU A 303 -11.93 2.49 -4.23
N PRO A 304 -11.28 1.47 -4.82
CA PRO A 304 -11.07 0.20 -4.16
C PRO A 304 -10.12 0.36 -2.97
N SER A 305 -10.34 -0.45 -1.93
CA SER A 305 -9.51 -0.46 -0.73
C SER A 305 -8.78 -1.78 -0.57
N VAL A 306 -7.69 -1.72 0.15
CA VAL A 306 -6.99 -2.89 0.68
C VAL A 306 -6.77 -2.69 2.17
N SER A 307 -6.68 -3.78 2.91
CA SER A 307 -6.41 -3.76 4.34
C SER A 307 -5.44 -4.88 4.69
N TRP A 308 -4.81 -4.74 5.81
CA TRP A 308 -3.95 -5.75 6.39
C TRP A 308 -4.71 -6.49 7.51
N MET A 309 -4.56 -7.81 7.56
CA MET A 309 -5.00 -8.64 8.66
C MET A 309 -3.76 -9.11 9.41
N CYS A 310 -3.55 -8.57 10.59
CA CYS A 310 -2.38 -8.85 11.42
C CYS A 310 -2.78 -9.61 12.69
N THR A 311 -1.79 -10.09 13.40
CA THR A 311 -1.91 -10.69 14.71
C THR A 311 -0.69 -10.31 15.55
N ASP A 312 -0.89 -10.14 16.85
CA ASP A 312 0.21 -9.99 17.81
C ASP A 312 0.69 -11.34 18.36
N SER A 313 -0.01 -12.45 18.03
CA SER A 313 0.48 -13.80 18.31
C SER A 313 1.52 -14.25 17.28
N LEU A 314 2.63 -14.77 17.78
CA LEU A 314 3.69 -15.38 16.96
C LEU A 314 3.44 -16.86 16.65
N ASN A 315 2.38 -17.45 17.20
CA ASN A 315 2.05 -18.86 17.06
C ASN A 315 0.77 -19.08 16.26
N CYS A 316 0.59 -20.29 15.73
CA CYS A 316 -0.68 -20.74 15.17
C CYS A 316 -1.59 -21.19 16.33
N ASP A 317 -2.14 -20.26 17.08
CA ASP A 317 -2.98 -20.48 18.26
C ASP A 317 -4.35 -19.81 18.13
N ALA A 318 -5.15 -19.89 19.21
CA ALA A 318 -6.48 -19.31 19.24
C ALA A 318 -6.46 -17.77 19.13
N GLN A 319 -5.44 -17.11 19.68
CA GLN A 319 -5.26 -15.66 19.55
C GLN A 319 -5.06 -15.28 18.08
N ASN A 320 -4.13 -15.96 17.38
CA ASN A 320 -3.88 -15.72 15.96
C ASN A 320 -5.16 -15.91 15.12
N ALA A 321 -5.96 -16.94 15.43
CA ALA A 321 -7.20 -17.23 14.72
C ALA A 321 -8.31 -16.21 14.99
N LEU A 322 -8.30 -15.57 16.16
CA LEU A 322 -9.29 -14.54 16.53
C LEU A 322 -8.95 -13.15 16.00
N GLU A 323 -7.66 -12.83 15.88
CA GLU A 323 -7.17 -11.54 15.43
C GLU A 323 -7.16 -11.41 13.90
N LYS A 324 -7.14 -12.53 13.17
CA LYS A 324 -7.21 -12.58 11.69
C LYS A 324 -8.61 -12.92 11.18
#